data_a0e75df2b45a94146373d04be3d45872
#
_entry.id   a0e75df2b45a94146373d04be3d45872
#
_cell.length_a   1.000
_cell.length_b   1.000
_cell.length_c   1.000
_cell.angle_alpha   90.00
_cell.angle_beta   90.00
_cell.angle_gamma   90.00
#
_symmetry.space_group_name_H-M   'P 1'
#
loop_
_entity.id
_entity.type
_entity.pdbx_description
1 polymer ?
#
loop_
_entity_poly.entity_id
_entity_poly.type
_entity_poly.pdbx_seq_one_letter_code
_entity_poly.pdbx_strand_id
1 'polypeptide(L)'
;MLLRSYFNQVSPERKLDRSLVTAADRAIEDWLRDTIHFHFPDHGVIGEERDPMGLDREYIWVIDPIDGTSSFVSGLPLWAVSIGLIRRGEPQAGVIYLPVLGDCYWAVAGGKAFWNDLPIQVAPPQPPGPNDWIAIPSTFHRSYTIHYPGKVRVLGSVAADCCYVARGQARAAIIGRAKVWDVAAGWTIVQAAGGTICPLEGILPDWMTLLQTIRLPNPVVIGHPQQVAQVCAMVRRINP
;
A
#
# COMPACT_ATOMS: atom_id res chain seq x y z
N MET A 1 20.55 -2.64 -7.60
CA MET A 1 21.80 -2.91 -6.87
C MET A 1 21.76 -2.40 -5.44
N LEU A 2 21.37 -1.16 -5.18
CA LEU A 2 21.24 -0.54 -3.84
C LEU A 2 20.41 -1.37 -2.83
N LEU A 3 19.23 -1.88 -3.21
CA LEU A 3 18.34 -2.59 -2.32
C LEU A 3 18.91 -3.89 -1.71
N ARG A 4 19.71 -4.63 -2.50
CA ARG A 4 20.30 -5.89 -2.03
C ARG A 4 21.47 -5.70 -1.08
N SER A 5 22.18 -4.55 -1.15
CA SER A 5 23.32 -4.27 -0.27
C SER A 5 22.91 -3.86 1.14
N TYR A 6 21.69 -3.41 1.32
CA TYR A 6 21.18 -2.99 2.63
C TYR A 6 20.37 -4.08 3.35
N PHE A 7 19.69 -4.97 2.61
CA PHE A 7 18.85 -5.99 3.21
C PHE A 7 19.68 -6.93 4.11
N ASN A 8 19.24 -7.12 5.34
CA ASN A 8 19.94 -7.85 6.43
C ASN A 8 21.28 -7.24 6.90
N GLN A 9 21.62 -6.00 6.52
CA GLN A 9 22.92 -5.40 6.85
C GLN A 9 22.81 -4.04 7.55
N VAL A 10 21.61 -3.49 7.74
CA VAL A 10 21.41 -2.17 8.34
C VAL A 10 20.83 -2.26 9.74
N SER A 11 21.32 -1.40 10.63
CA SER A 11 20.73 -1.18 11.95
C SER A 11 19.59 -0.17 11.82
N PRO A 12 18.41 -0.46 12.40
CA PRO A 12 17.29 0.48 12.38
C PRO A 12 17.49 1.59 13.41
N GLU A 13 17.00 2.77 13.06
CA GLU A 13 16.76 3.89 13.97
C GLU A 13 15.26 3.96 14.29
N ARG A 14 14.89 4.63 15.39
CA ARG A 14 13.50 4.89 15.75
C ARG A 14 13.15 6.34 15.49
N LYS A 15 12.11 6.58 14.71
CA LYS A 15 11.52 7.92 14.54
C LYS A 15 10.79 8.37 15.81
N LEU A 16 10.39 9.64 15.88
CA LEU A 16 9.64 10.20 17.01
C LEU A 16 8.30 9.48 17.25
N ASP A 17 7.66 9.00 16.19
CA ASP A 17 6.41 8.22 16.25
C ASP A 17 6.64 6.73 16.57
N ARG A 18 7.89 6.35 16.91
CA ARG A 18 8.37 4.99 17.22
C ARG A 18 8.39 4.03 16.03
N SER A 19 8.09 4.46 14.80
CA SER A 19 8.32 3.66 13.60
C SER A 19 9.82 3.47 13.37
N LEU A 20 10.16 2.45 12.59
CA LEU A 20 11.53 2.14 12.21
C LEU A 20 11.89 2.91 10.93
N VAL A 21 13.16 3.27 10.81
CA VAL A 21 13.78 3.80 9.60
C VAL A 21 15.20 3.28 9.51
N THR A 22 15.68 3.07 8.30
CA THR A 22 17.07 2.68 8.06
C THR A 22 17.76 3.66 7.11
N ALA A 23 19.08 3.55 7.01
CA ALA A 23 19.84 4.31 5.99
C ALA A 23 19.37 3.96 4.57
N ALA A 24 18.82 2.76 4.35
CA ALA A 24 18.28 2.33 3.07
C ALA A 24 17.03 3.13 2.68
N ASP A 25 16.09 3.33 3.61
CA ASP A 25 14.87 4.11 3.37
C ASP A 25 15.24 5.50 2.83
N ARG A 26 16.13 6.19 3.54
CA ARG A 26 16.58 7.55 3.16
C ARG A 26 17.31 7.57 1.82
N ALA A 27 18.23 6.63 1.59
CA ALA A 27 19.00 6.58 0.36
C ALA A 27 18.13 6.27 -0.88
N ILE A 28 17.13 5.41 -0.72
CA ILE A 28 16.20 5.08 -1.80
C ILE A 28 15.27 6.27 -2.07
N GLU A 29 14.75 6.93 -1.03
CA GLU A 29 13.91 8.10 -1.22
C GLU A 29 14.68 9.24 -1.89
N ASP A 30 15.90 9.53 -1.45
CA ASP A 30 16.77 10.56 -2.07
C ASP A 30 16.99 10.25 -3.55
N TRP A 31 17.36 9.01 -3.89
CA TRP A 31 17.55 8.59 -5.27
C TRP A 31 16.27 8.70 -6.12
N LEU A 32 15.12 8.33 -5.58
CA LEU A 32 13.83 8.45 -6.27
C LEU A 32 13.48 9.92 -6.52
N ARG A 33 13.66 10.80 -5.53
CA ARG A 33 13.42 12.24 -5.66
C ARG A 33 14.32 12.88 -6.71
N ASP A 34 15.60 12.58 -6.69
CA ASP A 34 16.55 13.09 -7.68
C ASP A 34 16.18 12.63 -9.10
N THR A 35 15.79 11.36 -9.25
CA THR A 35 15.36 10.79 -10.54
C THR A 35 14.08 11.46 -11.03
N ILE A 36 13.08 11.62 -10.15
CA ILE A 36 11.82 12.31 -10.48
C ILE A 36 12.09 13.75 -10.87
N HIS A 37 12.87 14.48 -10.09
CA HIS A 37 13.18 15.88 -10.38
C HIS A 37 13.95 16.06 -11.70
N PHE A 38 14.85 15.14 -12.00
CA PHE A 38 15.62 15.16 -13.26
C PHE A 38 14.70 14.98 -14.49
N HIS A 39 13.75 14.05 -14.43
CA HIS A 39 12.86 13.74 -15.55
C HIS A 39 11.59 14.61 -15.59
N PHE A 40 11.12 15.07 -14.44
CA PHE A 40 9.85 15.80 -14.25
C PHE A 40 10.05 16.98 -13.29
N PRO A 41 10.80 18.04 -13.70
CA PRO A 41 11.17 19.13 -12.79
C PRO A 41 9.99 19.95 -12.27
N ASP A 42 8.85 19.90 -12.98
CA ASP A 42 7.61 20.61 -12.60
C ASP A 42 6.64 19.77 -11.76
N HIS A 43 7.00 18.53 -11.40
CA HIS A 43 6.18 17.68 -10.55
C HIS A 43 6.51 17.87 -9.06
N GLY A 44 5.49 17.67 -8.21
CA GLY A 44 5.68 17.58 -6.76
C GLY A 44 6.03 16.18 -6.33
N VAL A 45 6.59 16.05 -5.12
CA VAL A 45 6.92 14.76 -4.49
C VAL A 45 6.56 14.80 -3.01
N ILE A 46 5.88 13.77 -2.53
CA ILE A 46 5.68 13.47 -1.11
C ILE A 46 6.17 12.05 -0.84
N GLY A 47 6.93 11.88 0.22
CA GLY A 47 7.44 10.57 0.66
C GLY A 47 7.47 10.45 2.17
N GLU A 48 7.89 9.29 2.66
CA GLU A 48 7.89 8.97 4.09
C GLU A 48 9.03 9.63 4.88
N GLU A 49 10.19 9.84 4.24
CA GLU A 49 11.44 10.16 4.94
C GLU A 49 11.88 11.60 4.81
N ARG A 50 11.33 12.35 3.85
CA ARG A 50 11.67 13.73 3.55
C ARG A 50 10.44 14.61 3.51
N ASP A 51 10.62 15.89 3.77
CA ASP A 51 9.56 16.88 3.66
C ASP A 51 8.95 16.93 2.26
N PRO A 52 7.64 17.15 2.13
CA PRO A 52 6.98 17.28 0.85
C PRO A 52 7.51 18.49 0.06
N MET A 53 7.51 18.35 -1.26
CA MET A 53 7.91 19.41 -2.18
C MET A 53 6.86 19.58 -3.29
N GLY A 54 6.43 20.81 -3.56
CA GLY A 54 5.56 21.11 -4.70
C GLY A 54 4.17 20.45 -4.64
N LEU A 55 3.51 20.44 -3.47
CA LEU A 55 2.16 19.85 -3.33
C LEU A 55 1.07 20.67 -4.05
N ASP A 56 1.37 21.87 -4.54
CA ASP A 56 0.54 22.72 -5.38
C ASP A 56 0.65 22.40 -6.88
N ARG A 57 1.53 21.49 -7.27
CA ARG A 57 1.76 21.10 -8.67
C ARG A 57 0.64 20.22 -9.20
N GLU A 58 0.47 20.21 -10.53
CA GLU A 58 -0.53 19.39 -11.22
C GLU A 58 -0.32 17.89 -10.99
N TYR A 59 0.96 17.45 -11.02
CA TYR A 59 1.36 16.06 -10.80
C TYR A 59 2.15 15.95 -9.50
N ILE A 60 1.79 14.99 -8.67
CA ILE A 60 2.43 14.70 -7.39
C ILE A 60 2.79 13.23 -7.33
N TRP A 61 4.07 12.94 -7.18
CA TRP A 61 4.57 11.60 -6.89
C TRP A 61 4.44 11.32 -5.40
N VAL A 62 3.92 10.15 -5.08
CA VAL A 62 3.72 9.68 -3.70
C VAL A 62 4.55 8.42 -3.53
N ILE A 63 5.61 8.47 -2.71
CA ILE A 63 6.61 7.43 -2.64
C ILE A 63 6.79 6.88 -1.22
N ASP A 64 6.88 5.56 -1.12
CA ASP A 64 7.35 4.83 0.05
C ASP A 64 8.61 4.05 -0.37
N PRO A 65 9.78 4.41 0.14
CA PRO A 65 11.03 3.75 -0.21
C PRO A 65 11.09 2.30 0.29
N ILE A 66 10.51 2.00 1.47
CA ILE A 66 10.45 0.65 2.03
C ILE A 66 9.14 0.49 2.82
N ASP A 67 8.02 0.23 2.12
CA ASP A 67 6.80 -0.20 2.78
C ASP A 67 7.01 -1.55 3.47
N GLY A 68 6.81 -1.57 4.77
CA GLY A 68 7.13 -2.72 5.61
C GLY A 68 8.56 -2.69 6.17
N THR A 69 9.07 -1.53 6.61
CA THR A 69 10.40 -1.38 7.23
C THR A 69 10.65 -2.38 8.36
N SER A 70 9.62 -2.72 9.14
CA SER A 70 9.72 -3.76 10.19
C SER A 70 10.04 -5.14 9.60
N SER A 71 9.41 -5.51 8.49
CA SER A 71 9.70 -6.76 7.77
C SER A 71 11.10 -6.73 7.18
N PHE A 72 11.49 -5.60 6.59
CA PHE A 72 12.84 -5.39 6.03
C PHE A 72 13.93 -5.60 7.10
N VAL A 73 13.80 -4.94 8.25
CA VAL A 73 14.75 -5.04 9.37
C VAL A 73 14.80 -6.46 9.96
N SER A 74 13.65 -7.16 9.98
CA SER A 74 13.56 -8.54 10.49
C SER A 74 14.02 -9.61 9.49
N GLY A 75 14.46 -9.21 8.29
CA GLY A 75 14.88 -10.15 7.25
C GLY A 75 13.72 -10.91 6.60
N LEU A 76 12.49 -10.46 6.75
CA LEU A 76 11.33 -11.07 6.12
C LEU A 76 11.24 -10.63 4.64
N PRO A 77 10.76 -11.51 3.74
CA PRO A 77 10.80 -11.26 2.29
C PRO A 77 9.71 -10.30 1.78
N LEU A 78 8.71 -9.98 2.61
CA LEU A 78 7.56 -9.17 2.20
C LEU A 78 7.72 -7.72 2.67
N TRP A 79 8.36 -6.93 1.83
CA TRP A 79 8.46 -5.49 1.87
C TRP A 79 8.55 -4.97 0.43
N ALA A 80 8.22 -3.70 0.20
CA ALA A 80 8.09 -3.18 -1.15
C ALA A 80 8.61 -1.76 -1.29
N VAL A 81 8.99 -1.37 -2.50
CA VAL A 81 9.07 0.02 -2.94
C VAL A 81 7.73 0.37 -3.58
N SER A 82 7.10 1.45 -3.14
CA SER A 82 5.78 1.88 -3.61
C SER A 82 5.88 3.28 -4.22
N ILE A 83 5.38 3.46 -5.45
CA ILE A 83 5.42 4.72 -6.19
C ILE A 83 4.05 4.94 -6.83
N GLY A 84 3.33 5.95 -6.35
CA GLY A 84 2.07 6.42 -6.92
C GLY A 84 2.25 7.75 -7.65
N LEU A 85 1.41 8.02 -8.64
CA LEU A 85 1.30 9.31 -9.31
C LEU A 85 -0.14 9.81 -9.19
N ILE A 86 -0.29 11.01 -8.66
CA ILE A 86 -1.56 11.73 -8.51
C ILE A 86 -1.54 12.91 -9.47
N ARG A 87 -2.64 13.13 -10.20
CA ARG A 87 -2.85 14.33 -11.03
C ARG A 87 -4.10 15.04 -10.59
N ARG A 88 -3.98 16.30 -10.13
CA ARG A 88 -5.13 17.13 -9.69
C ARG A 88 -6.04 16.39 -8.69
N GLY A 89 -5.45 15.67 -7.76
CA GLY A 89 -6.20 14.88 -6.78
C GLY A 89 -6.76 13.54 -7.26
N GLU A 90 -6.39 13.08 -8.46
CA GLU A 90 -6.84 11.79 -8.99
C GLU A 90 -5.66 10.84 -9.21
N PRO A 91 -5.71 9.60 -8.71
CA PRO A 91 -4.68 8.59 -8.98
C PRO A 91 -4.55 8.30 -10.48
N GLN A 92 -3.34 8.36 -11.01
CA GLN A 92 -3.05 8.17 -12.43
C GLN A 92 -2.26 6.91 -12.72
N ALA A 93 -1.27 6.60 -11.88
CA ALA A 93 -0.44 5.43 -12.05
C ALA A 93 0.05 4.92 -10.69
N GLY A 94 0.38 3.65 -10.64
CA GLY A 94 0.99 3.02 -9.48
C GLY A 94 1.97 1.93 -9.89
N VAL A 95 3.10 1.87 -9.19
CA VAL A 95 4.10 0.81 -9.31
C VAL A 95 4.47 0.35 -7.91
N ILE A 96 4.45 -0.96 -7.69
CA ILE A 96 4.93 -1.61 -6.47
C ILE A 96 5.92 -2.69 -6.87
N TYR A 97 7.11 -2.64 -6.31
CA TYR A 97 8.14 -3.64 -6.52
C TYR A 97 8.47 -4.35 -5.22
N LEU A 98 8.40 -5.70 -5.21
CA LEU A 98 8.79 -6.55 -4.09
C LEU A 98 10.19 -7.15 -4.39
N PRO A 99 11.28 -6.56 -3.88
CA PRO A 99 12.63 -6.84 -4.34
C PRO A 99 13.13 -8.25 -4.07
N VAL A 100 12.69 -8.87 -2.97
CA VAL A 100 13.11 -10.23 -2.61
C VAL A 100 12.48 -11.26 -3.54
N LEU A 101 11.24 -11.02 -3.97
CA LEU A 101 10.48 -11.89 -4.88
C LEU A 101 10.80 -11.62 -6.35
N GLY A 102 11.30 -10.42 -6.66
CA GLY A 102 11.48 -9.97 -8.04
C GLY A 102 10.17 -9.63 -8.75
N ASP A 103 9.10 -9.42 -7.98
CA ASP A 103 7.76 -9.13 -8.50
C ASP A 103 7.55 -7.63 -8.66
N CYS A 104 7.09 -7.20 -9.83
CA CYS A 104 6.70 -5.84 -10.14
C CYS A 104 5.21 -5.78 -10.47
N TYR A 105 4.46 -4.97 -9.74
CA TYR A 105 3.04 -4.71 -9.98
C TYR A 105 2.87 -3.28 -10.45
N TRP A 106 2.06 -3.08 -11.50
CA TRP A 106 1.84 -1.73 -12.01
C TRP A 106 0.48 -1.58 -12.69
N ALA A 107 0.00 -0.36 -12.73
CA ALA A 107 -1.20 0.02 -13.44
C ALA A 107 -1.20 1.51 -13.80
N VAL A 108 -1.98 1.85 -14.82
CA VAL A 108 -2.38 3.21 -15.16
C VAL A 108 -3.90 3.31 -15.03
N ALA A 109 -4.41 4.42 -14.54
CA ALA A 109 -5.83 4.65 -14.34
C ALA A 109 -6.62 4.45 -15.65
N GLY A 110 -7.75 3.74 -15.57
CA GLY A 110 -8.56 3.37 -16.74
C GLY A 110 -7.99 2.24 -17.60
N GLY A 111 -6.78 1.74 -17.28
CA GLY A 111 -6.15 0.60 -17.94
C GLY A 111 -6.35 -0.71 -17.20
N LYS A 112 -5.48 -1.67 -17.48
CA LYS A 112 -5.38 -2.95 -16.76
C LYS A 112 -4.27 -2.88 -15.71
N ALA A 113 -4.38 -3.73 -14.69
CA ALA A 113 -3.28 -4.00 -13.77
C ALA A 113 -2.42 -5.15 -14.29
N PHE A 114 -1.13 -5.11 -13.96
CA PHE A 114 -0.15 -6.10 -14.37
C PHE A 114 0.70 -6.57 -13.18
N TRP A 115 1.06 -7.84 -13.20
CA TRP A 115 2.12 -8.44 -12.40
C TRP A 115 3.22 -8.88 -13.35
N ASN A 116 4.37 -8.24 -13.29
CA ASN A 116 5.37 -8.28 -14.33
C ASN A 116 4.71 -7.92 -15.68
N ASP A 117 4.70 -8.82 -16.65
CA ASP A 117 4.06 -8.62 -17.95
C ASP A 117 2.68 -9.31 -18.07
N LEU A 118 2.18 -9.91 -16.98
CA LEU A 118 0.93 -10.66 -16.96
C LEU A 118 -0.22 -9.77 -16.48
N PRO A 119 -1.33 -9.66 -17.22
CA PRO A 119 -2.50 -8.94 -16.72
C PRO A 119 -3.12 -9.70 -15.53
N ILE A 120 -3.53 -8.95 -14.51
CA ILE A 120 -4.10 -9.49 -13.29
C ILE A 120 -5.49 -8.91 -13.00
N GLN A 121 -6.25 -9.64 -12.19
CA GLN A 121 -7.57 -9.22 -11.70
C GLN A 121 -7.75 -9.67 -10.25
N VAL A 122 -8.57 -8.92 -9.49
CA VAL A 122 -9.01 -9.35 -8.17
C VAL A 122 -9.77 -10.68 -8.22
N ALA A 123 -9.74 -11.43 -7.13
CA ALA A 123 -10.47 -12.70 -7.05
C ALA A 123 -11.96 -12.50 -7.37
N PRO A 124 -12.58 -13.36 -8.21
CA PRO A 124 -14.00 -13.28 -8.49
C PRO A 124 -14.81 -13.48 -7.22
N PRO A 125 -16.01 -12.88 -7.14
CA PRO A 125 -16.87 -12.99 -5.96
C PRO A 125 -17.39 -14.42 -5.83
N GLN A 126 -17.09 -15.03 -4.67
CA GLN A 126 -17.65 -16.32 -4.27
C GLN A 126 -17.66 -16.41 -2.74
N PRO A 127 -18.52 -17.24 -2.13
CA PRO A 127 -18.44 -17.49 -0.69
C PRO A 127 -17.04 -17.95 -0.30
N PRO A 128 -16.47 -17.39 0.80
CA PRO A 128 -15.12 -17.74 1.22
C PRO A 128 -15.05 -19.19 1.66
N GLY A 129 -14.12 -19.94 1.07
CA GLY A 129 -13.82 -21.33 1.45
C GLY A 129 -12.73 -21.42 2.54
N PRO A 130 -12.46 -22.61 3.09
CA PRO A 130 -11.54 -22.81 4.20
C PRO A 130 -10.07 -22.50 3.83
N ASN A 131 -9.74 -22.48 2.56
CA ASN A 131 -8.40 -22.17 2.07
C ASN A 131 -8.26 -20.73 1.55
N ASP A 132 -9.37 -20.02 1.38
CA ASP A 132 -9.34 -18.61 1.03
C ASP A 132 -8.78 -17.80 2.19
N TRP A 133 -8.17 -16.67 1.88
CA TRP A 133 -7.57 -15.85 2.92
C TRP A 133 -7.73 -14.36 2.65
N ILE A 134 -7.67 -13.62 3.75
CA ILE A 134 -7.60 -12.17 3.76
C ILE A 134 -6.34 -11.72 4.48
N ALA A 135 -5.83 -10.54 4.12
CA ALA A 135 -4.77 -9.88 4.87
C ALA A 135 -5.35 -8.90 5.89
N ILE A 136 -4.67 -8.78 7.04
CA ILE A 136 -5.02 -7.80 8.08
C ILE A 136 -3.76 -7.19 8.67
N PRO A 137 -3.84 -5.96 9.25
CA PRO A 137 -2.73 -5.38 9.99
C PRO A 137 -2.38 -6.19 11.25
N SER A 138 -1.11 -6.23 11.62
CA SER A 138 -0.63 -6.92 12.83
C SER A 138 -1.29 -6.40 14.13
N THR A 139 -1.69 -5.14 14.14
CA THR A 139 -2.33 -4.48 15.28
C THR A 139 -3.87 -4.53 15.25
N PHE A 140 -4.46 -5.20 14.26
CA PHE A 140 -5.92 -5.26 14.05
C PHE A 140 -6.68 -5.71 15.31
N HIS A 141 -6.17 -6.73 15.99
CA HIS A 141 -6.73 -7.32 17.20
C HIS A 141 -6.87 -6.35 18.38
N ARG A 142 -6.22 -5.18 18.33
CA ARG A 142 -6.31 -4.16 19.40
C ARG A 142 -7.59 -3.34 19.35
N SER A 143 -8.23 -3.27 18.19
CA SER A 143 -9.40 -2.41 17.97
C SER A 143 -10.56 -3.12 17.31
N TYR A 144 -10.32 -4.27 16.68
CA TYR A 144 -11.33 -4.99 15.92
C TYR A 144 -11.21 -6.50 16.09
N THR A 145 -12.35 -7.19 15.93
CA THR A 145 -12.45 -8.64 15.73
C THR A 145 -13.03 -8.92 14.34
N ILE A 146 -12.71 -10.09 13.80
CA ILE A 146 -13.26 -10.57 12.54
C ILE A 146 -13.57 -12.05 12.62
N HIS A 147 -14.76 -12.44 12.14
CA HIS A 147 -15.18 -13.84 12.00
C HIS A 147 -15.14 -14.24 10.52
N TYR A 148 -13.92 -14.41 9.99
CA TYR A 148 -13.72 -14.82 8.60
C TYR A 148 -13.66 -16.36 8.50
N PRO A 149 -14.45 -17.01 7.60
CA PRO A 149 -14.51 -18.47 7.51
C PRO A 149 -13.21 -19.14 7.02
N GLY A 150 -12.40 -18.38 6.27
CA GLY A 150 -11.10 -18.85 5.77
C GLY A 150 -9.95 -18.48 6.70
N LYS A 151 -8.78 -18.25 6.11
CA LYS A 151 -7.55 -17.94 6.83
C LYS A 151 -7.34 -16.42 6.91
N VAL A 152 -6.69 -16.00 8.00
CA VAL A 152 -6.25 -14.61 8.18
C VAL A 152 -4.72 -14.58 8.17
N ARG A 153 -4.13 -13.63 7.44
CA ARG A 153 -2.69 -13.46 7.30
C ARG A 153 -2.27 -12.04 7.63
N VAL A 154 -1.06 -11.90 8.15
CA VAL A 154 -0.36 -10.62 8.34
C VAL A 154 0.87 -10.65 7.46
N LEU A 155 0.91 -9.85 6.41
CA LEU A 155 2.05 -9.81 5.49
C LEU A 155 3.12 -8.80 5.95
N GLY A 156 2.74 -7.75 6.68
CA GLY A 156 3.65 -6.76 7.24
C GLY A 156 4.04 -5.63 6.28
N SER A 157 3.39 -5.56 5.11
CA SER A 157 3.56 -4.53 4.08
C SER A 157 2.19 -4.26 3.46
N VAL A 158 1.74 -3.01 3.51
CA VAL A 158 0.45 -2.58 2.93
C VAL A 158 0.49 -2.69 1.39
N ALA A 159 1.62 -2.32 0.80
CA ALA A 159 1.83 -2.46 -0.64
C ALA A 159 1.75 -3.93 -1.08
N ALA A 160 2.34 -4.86 -0.31
CA ALA A 160 2.21 -6.29 -0.59
C ALA A 160 0.77 -6.78 -0.44
N ASP A 161 0.02 -6.31 0.58
CA ASP A 161 -1.40 -6.63 0.74
C ASP A 161 -2.19 -6.23 -0.51
N CYS A 162 -1.97 -5.01 -1.04
CA CYS A 162 -2.57 -4.53 -2.28
C CYS A 162 -2.22 -5.41 -3.49
N CYS A 163 -0.95 -5.82 -3.61
CA CYS A 163 -0.47 -6.68 -4.69
C CYS A 163 -1.16 -8.05 -4.71
N TYR A 164 -1.25 -8.71 -3.56
CA TYR A 164 -1.88 -10.02 -3.45
C TYR A 164 -3.40 -9.96 -3.66
N VAL A 165 -4.05 -8.86 -3.28
CA VAL A 165 -5.47 -8.61 -3.60
C VAL A 165 -5.64 -8.38 -5.09
N ALA A 166 -4.86 -7.50 -5.71
CA ALA A 166 -4.95 -7.18 -7.13
C ALA A 166 -4.72 -8.41 -8.03
N ARG A 167 -3.85 -9.33 -7.58
CA ARG A 167 -3.55 -10.59 -8.29
C ARG A 167 -4.57 -11.71 -7.99
N GLY A 168 -5.58 -11.44 -7.17
CA GLY A 168 -6.63 -12.42 -6.83
C GLY A 168 -6.19 -13.56 -5.91
N GLN A 169 -5.03 -13.46 -5.26
CA GLN A 169 -4.54 -14.46 -4.31
C GLN A 169 -5.14 -14.25 -2.92
N ALA A 170 -5.26 -13.00 -2.47
CA ALA A 170 -6.05 -12.62 -1.31
C ALA A 170 -7.46 -12.25 -1.74
N ARG A 171 -8.48 -12.67 -0.99
CA ARG A 171 -9.87 -12.29 -1.25
C ARG A 171 -10.12 -10.82 -0.97
N ALA A 172 -9.49 -10.30 0.06
CA ALA A 172 -9.52 -8.92 0.47
C ALA A 172 -8.32 -8.62 1.36
N ALA A 173 -8.06 -7.34 1.61
CA ALA A 173 -7.21 -6.92 2.70
C ALA A 173 -7.88 -5.81 3.51
N ILE A 174 -7.66 -5.83 4.83
CA ILE A 174 -8.00 -4.72 5.70
C ILE A 174 -6.71 -3.93 5.90
N ILE A 175 -6.73 -2.67 5.49
CA ILE A 175 -5.61 -1.74 5.66
C ILE A 175 -5.93 -0.87 6.87
N GLY A 176 -5.03 -0.84 7.83
CA GLY A 176 -5.19 -0.10 9.08
C GLY A 176 -5.01 1.41 8.91
N ARG A 177 -4.42 2.04 9.90
CA ARG A 177 -4.05 3.47 9.85
C ARG A 177 -2.83 3.67 8.96
N ALA A 178 -3.03 3.56 7.66
CA ALA A 178 -2.00 3.75 6.66
C ALA A 178 -1.76 5.24 6.38
N LYS A 179 -0.57 5.55 5.94
CA LYS A 179 -0.21 6.85 5.40
C LYS A 179 -0.48 6.88 3.89
N VAL A 180 -0.49 8.06 3.30
CA VAL A 180 -0.81 8.24 1.88
C VAL A 180 0.14 7.47 0.96
N TRP A 181 1.41 7.37 1.32
CA TRP A 181 2.43 6.66 0.54
C TRP A 181 2.31 5.13 0.62
N ASP A 182 1.77 4.59 1.71
CA ASP A 182 1.51 3.15 1.84
C ASP A 182 0.43 2.68 0.84
N VAL A 183 -0.49 3.58 0.44
CA VAL A 183 -1.69 3.20 -0.32
C VAL A 183 -1.77 3.74 -1.75
N ALA A 184 -1.06 4.81 -2.09
CA ALA A 184 -1.26 5.52 -3.35
C ALA A 184 -1.08 4.65 -4.59
N ALA A 185 0.02 3.89 -4.67
CA ALA A 185 0.26 2.97 -5.78
C ALA A 185 -0.73 1.78 -5.76
N GLY A 186 -0.88 1.17 -4.58
CA GLY A 186 -1.77 0.02 -4.39
C GLY A 186 -3.22 0.32 -4.75
N TRP A 187 -3.68 1.53 -4.48
CA TRP A 187 -5.01 2.01 -4.84
C TRP A 187 -5.25 1.94 -6.34
N THR A 188 -4.37 2.55 -7.13
CA THR A 188 -4.46 2.52 -8.59
C THR A 188 -4.43 1.09 -9.13
N ILE A 189 -3.53 0.25 -8.60
CA ILE A 189 -3.37 -1.15 -9.03
C ILE A 189 -4.62 -1.98 -8.72
N VAL A 190 -5.16 -1.86 -7.50
CA VAL A 190 -6.38 -2.60 -7.09
C VAL A 190 -7.59 -2.17 -7.93
N GLN A 191 -7.77 -0.86 -8.17
CA GLN A 191 -8.86 -0.38 -9.01
C GLN A 191 -8.74 -0.88 -10.47
N ALA A 192 -7.55 -0.79 -11.05
CA ALA A 192 -7.28 -1.28 -12.41
C ALA A 192 -7.44 -2.81 -12.53
N ALA A 193 -7.29 -3.55 -11.43
CA ALA A 193 -7.57 -4.98 -11.35
C ALA A 193 -9.08 -5.31 -11.16
N GLY A 194 -9.96 -4.30 -11.15
CA GLY A 194 -11.40 -4.48 -10.95
C GLY A 194 -11.83 -4.52 -9.47
N GLY A 195 -10.94 -4.13 -8.57
CA GLY A 195 -11.24 -4.02 -7.15
C GLY A 195 -11.83 -2.66 -6.75
N THR A 196 -12.20 -2.55 -5.49
CA THR A 196 -12.68 -1.33 -4.85
C THR A 196 -12.04 -1.15 -3.49
N ILE A 197 -12.23 0.05 -2.93
CA ILE A 197 -11.76 0.42 -1.61
C ILE A 197 -12.95 1.00 -0.85
N CYS A 198 -13.20 0.49 0.35
CA CYS A 198 -14.32 0.91 1.19
C CYS A 198 -13.83 1.15 2.62
N PRO A 199 -14.12 2.30 3.23
CA PRO A 199 -13.80 2.51 4.64
C PRO A 199 -14.66 1.59 5.51
N LEU A 200 -14.08 1.08 6.61
CA LEU A 200 -14.84 0.34 7.61
C LEU A 200 -15.84 1.23 8.34
N GLU A 201 -15.49 2.49 8.52
CA GLU A 201 -16.29 3.50 9.20
C GLU A 201 -16.14 4.84 8.47
N GLY A 202 -17.23 5.64 8.45
CA GLY A 202 -17.20 6.99 7.90
C GLY A 202 -17.10 7.05 6.37
N ILE A 203 -16.50 8.12 5.88
CA ILE A 203 -16.34 8.42 4.45
C ILE A 203 -14.85 8.43 4.12
N LEU A 204 -14.52 7.94 2.94
CA LEU A 204 -13.17 8.02 2.41
C LEU A 204 -12.88 9.46 1.98
N PRO A 205 -11.81 10.10 2.48
CA PRO A 205 -11.42 11.41 2.01
C PRO A 205 -11.01 11.38 0.53
N ASP A 206 -11.17 12.49 -0.16
CA ASP A 206 -10.55 12.69 -1.47
C ASP A 206 -9.01 12.75 -1.36
N TRP A 207 -8.34 12.59 -2.49
CA TRP A 207 -6.87 12.53 -2.51
C TRP A 207 -6.20 13.86 -2.16
N MET A 208 -6.84 15.01 -2.44
CA MET A 208 -6.28 16.31 -2.04
C MET A 208 -6.26 16.42 -0.51
N THR A 209 -7.33 15.99 0.14
CA THR A 209 -7.40 15.89 1.61
C THR A 209 -6.37 14.90 2.15
N LEU A 210 -6.21 13.72 1.51
CA LEU A 210 -5.23 12.72 1.94
C LEU A 210 -3.78 13.21 1.80
N LEU A 211 -3.45 13.95 0.76
CA LEU A 211 -2.13 14.56 0.57
C LEU A 211 -1.80 15.59 1.66
N GLN A 212 -2.82 16.28 2.19
CA GLN A 212 -2.66 17.25 3.29
C GLN A 212 -2.61 16.59 4.66
N THR A 213 -3.49 15.63 4.91
CA THR A 213 -3.62 14.94 6.21
C THR A 213 -2.63 13.80 6.39
N ILE A 214 -2.07 13.33 5.30
CA ILE A 214 -1.06 12.24 5.22
C ILE A 214 -1.60 10.86 5.64
N ARG A 215 -2.69 10.79 6.40
CA ARG A 215 -3.19 9.53 6.99
C ARG A 215 -4.63 9.25 6.60
N LEU A 216 -4.89 7.97 6.36
CA LEU A 216 -6.27 7.47 6.34
C LEU A 216 -6.89 7.64 7.73
N PRO A 217 -8.05 8.28 7.85
CA PRO A 217 -8.71 8.50 9.16
C PRO A 217 -9.22 7.21 9.78
N ASN A 218 -9.66 6.26 8.95
CA ASN A 218 -10.23 4.97 9.35
C ASN A 218 -9.60 3.83 8.54
N PRO A 219 -9.64 2.59 9.05
CA PRO A 219 -9.26 1.43 8.25
C PRO A 219 -10.16 1.29 7.03
N VAL A 220 -9.57 0.78 5.94
CA VAL A 220 -10.27 0.49 4.69
C VAL A 220 -10.17 -1.00 4.36
N VAL A 221 -11.15 -1.51 3.62
CA VAL A 221 -11.14 -2.85 3.04
C VAL A 221 -10.98 -2.72 1.54
N ILE A 222 -10.06 -3.49 0.97
CA ILE A 222 -9.81 -3.53 -0.47
C ILE A 222 -10.08 -4.93 -1.03
N GLY A 223 -10.56 -5.02 -2.25
CA GLY A 223 -10.86 -6.29 -2.93
C GLY A 223 -11.97 -6.15 -3.98
N HIS A 224 -12.52 -7.27 -4.42
CA HIS A 224 -13.72 -7.26 -5.28
C HIS A 224 -14.90 -6.59 -4.52
N PRO A 225 -15.74 -5.75 -5.15
CA PRO A 225 -16.82 -5.01 -4.46
C PRO A 225 -17.70 -5.87 -3.55
N GLN A 226 -18.13 -7.03 -4.03
CA GLN A 226 -18.96 -7.95 -3.23
C GLN A 226 -18.19 -8.58 -2.05
N GLN A 227 -16.91 -8.90 -2.22
CA GLN A 227 -16.07 -9.43 -1.14
C GLN A 227 -15.80 -8.37 -0.07
N VAL A 228 -15.54 -7.13 -0.49
CA VAL A 228 -15.36 -5.99 0.41
C VAL A 228 -16.60 -5.81 1.28
N ALA A 229 -17.80 -5.80 0.70
CA ALA A 229 -19.04 -5.69 1.46
C ALA A 229 -19.21 -6.83 2.49
N GLN A 230 -18.87 -8.08 2.09
CA GLN A 230 -18.92 -9.24 2.99
C GLN A 230 -17.92 -9.10 4.14
N VAL A 231 -16.67 -8.73 3.85
CA VAL A 231 -15.62 -8.57 4.87
C VAL A 231 -15.97 -7.43 5.83
N CYS A 232 -16.47 -6.29 5.35
CA CYS A 232 -16.93 -5.20 6.20
C CYS A 232 -18.03 -5.68 7.17
N ALA A 233 -18.97 -6.51 6.70
CA ALA A 233 -20.04 -7.07 7.55
C ALA A 233 -19.53 -8.05 8.62
N MET A 234 -18.35 -8.64 8.45
CA MET A 234 -17.73 -9.58 9.40
C MET A 234 -16.87 -8.90 10.47
N VAL A 235 -16.48 -7.64 10.26
CA VAL A 235 -15.65 -6.88 11.20
C VAL A 235 -16.53 -6.29 12.31
N ARG A 236 -16.04 -6.34 13.54
CA ARG A 236 -16.66 -5.71 14.71
C ARG A 236 -15.62 -4.91 15.47
N ARG A 237 -15.96 -3.68 15.81
CA ARG A 237 -15.12 -2.87 16.70
C ARG A 237 -15.17 -3.45 18.11
N ILE A 238 -14.02 -3.57 18.75
CA ILE A 238 -13.94 -3.87 20.17
C ILE A 238 -14.30 -2.58 20.90
N ASN A 239 -15.39 -2.60 21.69
CA ASN A 239 -15.70 -1.46 22.55
C ASN A 239 -14.54 -1.24 23.54
N PRO A 240 -14.07 0.01 23.72
CA PRO A 240 -13.03 0.32 24.70
C PRO A 240 -13.49 0.08 26.12
#